data_fe6a345203ba3a2997ee62ba022e193f
#
_entry.id   fe6a345203ba3a2997ee62ba022e193f
#
_cell.length_a   1.000
_cell.length_b   1.000
_cell.length_c   1.000
_cell.angle_alpha   90.00
_cell.angle_beta   90.00
_cell.angle_gamma   90.00
#
_symmetry.space_group_name_H-M   'P 1'
#
loop_
_entity.id
_entity.type
_entity.pdbx_description
1 polymer ?
#
loop_
_entity_poly.entity_id
_entity_poly.type
_entity_poly.pdbx_seq_one_letter_code
_entity_poly.pdbx_strand_id
1 'polypeptide(L)'
;SGILTAFLANIVKPDGKIYSYENRKEFYDIAKENLIKLNLIDYVELKLKDVKEGIEEKNVDLVVSDIPDPFLILDNIYDSLKLGGYFVSFLPNITSVLKLLDKNEKFNLVGVYENILRVWKYEKKDVLRPKNKQLVHTEFLVLMRKL
;
A
#
# COMPACT_ATOMS: atom_id res chain seq x y z
N SER A 1 7.13 4.93 8.40
CA SER A 1 7.37 3.93 9.47
C SER A 1 7.97 2.61 8.95
N GLY A 2 7.82 2.30 7.67
CA GLY A 2 8.32 1.06 7.04
C GLY A 2 7.57 -0.22 7.40
N ILE A 3 6.41 -0.13 8.07
CA ILE A 3 5.64 -1.32 8.50
C ILE A 3 5.14 -2.11 7.30
N LEU A 4 4.51 -1.46 6.32
CA LEU A 4 4.04 -2.12 5.11
C LEU A 4 5.21 -2.73 4.32
N THR A 5 6.32 -1.99 4.19
CA THR A 5 7.56 -2.46 3.56
C THR A 5 8.09 -3.72 4.24
N ALA A 6 8.14 -3.74 5.57
CA ALA A 6 8.59 -4.90 6.35
C ALA A 6 7.66 -6.11 6.15
N PHE A 7 6.35 -5.89 6.13
CA PHE A 7 5.36 -6.94 5.90
C PHE A 7 5.55 -7.57 4.51
N LEU A 8 5.65 -6.74 3.47
CA LEU A 8 5.89 -7.21 2.11
C LEU A 8 7.25 -7.92 1.97
N ALA A 9 8.31 -7.38 2.56
CA ALA A 9 9.63 -8.01 2.55
C ALA A 9 9.60 -9.41 3.18
N ASN A 10 8.85 -9.58 4.28
CA ASN A 10 8.69 -10.89 4.91
C ASN A 10 7.93 -11.90 4.04
N ILE A 11 7.02 -11.43 3.17
CA ILE A 11 6.28 -12.30 2.25
C ILE A 11 7.14 -12.73 1.06
N VAL A 12 7.95 -11.82 0.49
CA VAL A 12 8.69 -12.09 -0.76
C VAL A 12 10.01 -12.82 -0.57
N LYS A 13 10.55 -12.88 0.66
CA LYS A 13 11.79 -13.60 0.93
C LYS A 13 11.64 -15.11 0.73
N PRO A 14 12.72 -15.86 0.40
CA PRO A 14 14.09 -15.35 0.28
C PRO A 14 14.43 -14.73 -1.09
N ASP A 15 13.61 -14.94 -2.13
CA ASP A 15 14.01 -14.70 -3.52
C ASP A 15 13.52 -13.35 -4.08
N GLY A 16 12.58 -12.70 -3.39
CA GLY A 16 12.03 -11.41 -3.81
C GLY A 16 12.74 -10.21 -3.21
N LYS A 17 12.50 -9.04 -3.81
CA LYS A 17 13.04 -7.76 -3.37
C LYS A 17 11.97 -6.68 -3.35
N ILE A 18 12.03 -5.80 -2.36
CA ILE A 18 11.18 -4.62 -2.21
C ILE A 18 11.99 -3.36 -2.49
N TYR A 19 11.46 -2.49 -3.33
CA TYR A 19 11.94 -1.13 -3.52
C TYR A 19 10.95 -0.19 -2.84
N SER A 20 11.43 0.61 -1.89
CA SER A 20 10.58 1.46 -1.08
C SER A 20 11.05 2.91 -1.14
N TYR A 21 10.14 3.81 -1.48
CA TYR A 21 10.37 5.24 -1.64
C TYR A 21 9.81 6.00 -0.43
N GLU A 22 10.61 6.88 0.15
CA GLU A 22 10.19 7.82 1.21
C GLU A 22 10.90 9.15 0.95
N ASN A 23 10.15 10.24 0.88
CA ASN A 23 10.70 11.57 0.60
C ASN A 23 11.09 12.35 1.85
N ARG A 24 10.68 11.90 3.04
CA ARG A 24 10.98 12.56 4.33
C ARG A 24 12.10 11.82 5.05
N LYS A 25 13.20 12.52 5.28
CA LYS A 25 14.42 11.95 5.88
C LYS A 25 14.16 11.25 7.22
N GLU A 26 13.37 11.88 8.11
CA GLU A 26 13.08 11.31 9.43
C GLU A 26 12.34 9.95 9.34
N PHE A 27 11.36 9.84 8.42
CA PHE A 27 10.61 8.59 8.23
C PHE A 27 11.41 7.52 7.50
N TYR A 28 12.31 7.95 6.61
CA TYR A 28 13.31 7.07 6.00
C TYR A 28 14.21 6.44 7.08
N ASP A 29 14.74 7.25 8.00
CA ASP A 29 15.63 6.76 9.05
C ASP A 29 14.90 5.78 10.00
N ILE A 30 13.66 6.13 10.41
CA ILE A 30 12.83 5.24 11.21
C ILE A 30 12.53 3.92 10.48
N ALA A 31 12.20 3.99 9.19
CA ALA A 31 11.95 2.79 8.39
C ALA A 31 13.19 1.89 8.30
N LYS A 32 14.36 2.50 8.06
CA LYS A 32 15.64 1.79 7.99
C LYS A 32 15.97 1.09 9.31
N GLU A 33 15.83 1.78 10.44
CA GLU A 33 16.05 1.18 11.76
C GLU A 33 15.10 -0.01 12.02
N ASN A 34 13.81 0.15 11.68
CA ASN A 34 12.85 -0.92 11.86
C ASN A 34 13.16 -2.15 11.00
N LEU A 35 13.56 -1.96 9.74
CA LEU A 35 13.96 -3.04 8.84
C LEU A 35 15.19 -3.77 9.35
N ILE A 36 16.18 -3.06 9.91
CA ILE A 36 17.37 -3.66 10.54
C ILE A 36 16.95 -4.49 11.75
N LYS A 37 16.15 -3.94 12.67
CA LYS A 37 15.67 -4.65 13.88
C LYS A 37 14.89 -5.92 13.55
N LEU A 38 14.21 -5.95 12.41
CA LEU A 38 13.44 -7.10 11.95
C LEU A 38 14.25 -8.08 11.08
N ASN A 39 15.53 -7.83 10.82
CA ASN A 39 16.39 -8.60 9.91
C ASN A 39 15.80 -8.70 8.49
N LEU A 40 15.24 -7.59 7.97
CA LEU A 40 14.62 -7.52 6.65
C LEU A 40 15.32 -6.55 5.70
N ILE A 41 16.36 -5.85 6.17
CA ILE A 41 17.04 -4.81 5.36
C ILE A 41 17.66 -5.36 4.07
N ASP A 42 18.13 -6.61 4.06
CA ASP A 42 18.76 -7.24 2.90
C ASP A 42 17.76 -7.50 1.75
N TYR A 43 16.47 -7.57 2.07
CA TYR A 43 15.38 -7.74 1.10
C TYR A 43 14.76 -6.43 0.62
N VAL A 44 15.25 -5.30 1.14
CA VAL A 44 14.68 -3.97 0.86
C VAL A 44 15.74 -3.01 0.35
N GLU A 45 15.45 -2.38 -0.77
CA GLU A 45 16.18 -1.19 -1.22
C GLU A 45 15.33 0.03 -0.86
N LEU A 46 15.74 0.72 0.21
CA LEU A 46 15.05 1.90 0.70
C LEU A 46 15.68 3.15 0.07
N LYS A 47 14.86 3.96 -0.62
CA LYS A 47 15.28 5.16 -1.35
C LYS A 47 14.73 6.41 -0.67
N LEU A 48 15.63 7.35 -0.35
CA LEU A 48 15.24 8.68 0.08
C LEU A 48 14.98 9.54 -1.16
N LYS A 49 13.77 9.43 -1.72
CA LYS A 49 13.39 10.08 -2.97
C LYS A 49 11.89 10.26 -3.05
N ASP A 50 11.44 11.37 -3.66
CA ASP A 50 10.01 11.53 -3.98
C ASP A 50 9.66 10.66 -5.20
N VAL A 51 8.68 9.80 -5.04
CA VAL A 51 8.20 8.93 -6.12
C VAL A 51 7.64 9.73 -7.32
N LYS A 52 7.26 10.98 -7.11
CA LYS A 52 6.83 11.90 -8.19
C LYS A 52 7.96 12.24 -9.17
N GLU A 53 9.22 12.12 -8.76
CA GLU A 53 10.38 12.29 -9.64
C GLU A 53 10.62 11.10 -10.56
N GLY A 54 9.85 10.04 -10.40
CA GLY A 54 9.87 8.82 -11.21
C GLY A 54 10.25 7.57 -10.41
N ILE A 55 9.79 6.43 -10.92
CA ILE A 55 10.11 5.09 -10.43
C ILE A 55 11.21 4.53 -11.34
N GLU A 56 12.32 4.11 -10.74
CA GLU A 56 13.51 3.66 -11.47
C GLU A 56 13.37 2.21 -11.92
N GLU A 57 12.68 1.41 -11.12
CA GLU A 57 12.50 -0.02 -11.37
C GLU A 57 11.55 -0.28 -12.53
N LYS A 58 11.84 -1.35 -13.25
CA LYS A 58 11.02 -1.84 -14.37
C LYS A 58 10.69 -3.31 -14.18
N ASN A 59 9.60 -3.74 -14.80
CA ASN A 59 9.14 -5.13 -14.77
C ASN A 59 8.84 -5.65 -13.35
N VAL A 60 8.40 -4.76 -12.43
CA VAL A 60 7.99 -5.19 -11.10
C VAL A 60 6.62 -5.89 -11.15
N ASP A 61 6.41 -6.82 -10.22
CA ASP A 61 5.17 -7.61 -10.13
C ASP A 61 4.01 -6.82 -9.55
N LEU A 62 4.32 -5.95 -8.58
CA LEU A 62 3.35 -5.22 -7.79
C LEU A 62 3.90 -3.84 -7.43
N VAL A 63 3.07 -2.83 -7.56
CA VAL A 63 3.27 -1.51 -6.95
C VAL A 63 2.19 -1.29 -5.90
N VAL A 64 2.61 -0.89 -4.71
CA VAL A 64 1.70 -0.50 -3.63
C VAL A 64 1.92 0.98 -3.30
N SER A 65 0.86 1.75 -3.32
CA SER A 65 0.89 3.20 -3.05
C SER A 65 0.07 3.54 -1.81
N ASP A 66 0.75 4.21 -0.86
CA ASP A 66 0.16 4.81 0.34
C ASP A 66 0.49 6.31 0.35
N ILE A 67 0.14 6.99 -0.74
CA ILE A 67 0.30 8.44 -0.90
C ILE A 67 -1.05 9.11 -1.17
N PRO A 68 -1.23 10.40 -0.81
CA PRO A 68 -2.52 11.08 -0.93
C PRO A 68 -3.06 11.17 -2.37
N ASP A 69 -2.16 11.33 -3.36
CA ASP A 69 -2.52 11.66 -4.73
C ASP A 69 -1.86 10.70 -5.76
N PRO A 70 -2.14 9.38 -5.71
CA PRO A 70 -1.50 8.40 -6.60
C PRO A 70 -1.85 8.61 -8.07
N PHE A 71 -2.92 9.29 -8.38
CA PHE A 71 -3.32 9.65 -9.75
C PHE A 71 -2.31 10.56 -10.47
N LEU A 72 -1.44 11.27 -9.72
CA LEU A 72 -0.37 12.11 -10.31
C LEU A 72 0.81 11.31 -10.86
N ILE A 73 0.92 10.05 -10.49
CA ILE A 73 2.04 9.17 -10.87
C ILE A 73 1.60 7.89 -11.57
N LEU A 74 0.36 7.84 -12.08
CA LEU A 74 -0.18 6.64 -12.75
C LEU A 74 0.68 6.18 -13.93
N ASP A 75 1.21 7.10 -14.72
CA ASP A 75 2.10 6.77 -15.83
C ASP A 75 3.41 6.14 -15.34
N ASN A 76 4.04 6.70 -14.30
CA ASN A 76 5.25 6.14 -13.72
C ASN A 76 5.01 4.74 -13.14
N ILE A 77 3.87 4.52 -12.49
CA ILE A 77 3.46 3.22 -11.97
C ILE A 77 3.26 2.24 -13.13
N TYR A 78 2.52 2.65 -14.16
CA TYR A 78 2.27 1.81 -15.32
C TYR A 78 3.56 1.37 -16.01
N ASP A 79 4.50 2.29 -16.20
CA ASP A 79 5.77 2.04 -16.86
C ASP A 79 6.73 1.18 -16.02
N SER A 80 6.57 1.15 -14.71
CA SER A 80 7.36 0.30 -13.81
C SER A 80 6.88 -1.14 -13.78
N LEU A 81 5.59 -1.38 -13.96
CA LEU A 81 4.99 -2.70 -13.87
C LEU A 81 5.27 -3.55 -15.11
N LYS A 82 5.43 -4.86 -14.93
CA LYS A 82 5.36 -5.85 -16.01
C LYS A 82 3.92 -6.00 -16.53
N LEU A 83 3.76 -6.57 -17.72
CA LEU A 83 2.45 -7.02 -18.20
C LEU A 83 1.84 -8.03 -17.23
N GLY A 84 0.57 -7.86 -16.91
CA GLY A 84 -0.13 -8.65 -15.91
C GLY A 84 0.17 -8.27 -14.47
N GLY A 85 1.08 -7.31 -14.22
CA GLY A 85 1.40 -6.78 -12.91
C GLY A 85 0.25 -5.98 -12.28
N TYR A 86 0.29 -5.85 -10.96
CA TYR A 86 -0.78 -5.22 -10.20
C TYR A 86 -0.36 -3.89 -9.57
N PHE A 87 -1.33 -2.98 -9.51
CA PHE A 87 -1.23 -1.74 -8.74
C PHE A 87 -2.30 -1.75 -7.64
N VAL A 88 -1.88 -1.52 -6.39
CA VAL A 88 -2.75 -1.36 -5.22
C VAL A 88 -2.56 0.03 -4.64
N SER A 89 -3.65 0.75 -4.43
CA SER A 89 -3.63 2.05 -3.75
C SER A 89 -4.49 2.01 -2.49
N PHE A 90 -3.91 2.50 -1.38
CA PHE A 90 -4.62 2.78 -0.15
C PHE A 90 -5.14 4.22 -0.18
N LEU A 91 -6.44 4.43 -0.01
CA LEU A 91 -7.07 5.73 -0.10
C LEU A 91 -8.04 5.97 1.07
N PRO A 92 -7.97 7.13 1.75
CA PRO A 92 -8.68 7.35 3.00
C PRO A 92 -10.18 7.62 2.82
N ASN A 93 -10.63 7.94 1.62
CA ASN A 93 -12.02 8.32 1.37
C ASN A 93 -12.46 8.05 -0.07
N ILE A 94 -13.77 7.99 -0.27
CA ILE A 94 -14.38 7.69 -1.57
C ILE A 94 -14.10 8.76 -2.63
N THR A 95 -13.93 10.02 -2.25
CA THR A 95 -13.60 11.10 -3.18
C THR A 95 -12.23 10.88 -3.83
N SER A 96 -11.26 10.41 -3.05
CA SER A 96 -9.92 10.04 -3.55
C SER A 96 -9.99 8.82 -4.48
N VAL A 97 -10.85 7.85 -4.16
CA VAL A 97 -11.12 6.70 -5.03
C VAL A 97 -11.68 7.17 -6.37
N LEU A 98 -12.72 7.99 -6.36
CA LEU A 98 -13.32 8.52 -7.59
C LEU A 98 -12.31 9.30 -8.44
N LYS A 99 -11.47 10.13 -7.81
CA LYS A 99 -10.38 10.85 -8.50
C LYS A 99 -9.40 9.91 -9.18
N LEU A 100 -8.99 8.84 -8.48
CA LEU A 100 -8.07 7.85 -9.05
C LEU A 100 -8.69 7.14 -10.26
N LEU A 101 -9.95 6.74 -10.14
CA LEU A 101 -10.69 6.07 -11.22
C LEU A 101 -10.90 6.97 -12.42
N ASP A 102 -11.27 8.24 -12.20
CA ASP A 102 -11.50 9.24 -13.24
C ASP A 102 -10.22 9.55 -14.07
N LYS A 103 -9.06 9.52 -13.39
CA LYS A 103 -7.77 9.75 -14.05
C LYS A 103 -7.13 8.48 -14.63
N ASN A 104 -7.73 7.32 -14.39
CA ASN A 104 -7.20 6.05 -14.88
C ASN A 104 -7.62 5.81 -16.34
N GLU A 105 -6.66 5.89 -17.26
CA GLU A 105 -6.87 5.61 -18.68
C GLU A 105 -6.23 4.28 -19.13
N LYS A 106 -5.32 3.71 -18.34
CA LYS A 106 -4.45 2.61 -18.80
C LYS A 106 -4.65 1.29 -18.06
N PHE A 107 -5.05 1.36 -16.78
CA PHE A 107 -5.20 0.16 -15.97
C PHE A 107 -6.60 -0.43 -16.10
N ASN A 108 -6.67 -1.75 -16.09
CA ASN A 108 -7.93 -2.45 -15.86
C ASN A 108 -8.27 -2.46 -14.37
N LEU A 109 -9.42 -1.92 -13.99
CA LEU A 109 -9.90 -1.97 -12.61
C LEU A 109 -10.30 -3.41 -12.27
N VAL A 110 -9.67 -3.98 -11.23
CA VAL A 110 -10.04 -5.29 -10.70
C VAL A 110 -11.13 -5.13 -9.63
N GLY A 111 -11.00 -4.16 -8.75
CA GLY A 111 -12.02 -3.85 -7.76
C GLY A 111 -11.62 -2.75 -6.77
N VAL A 112 -12.63 -2.28 -6.05
CA VAL A 112 -12.49 -1.38 -4.91
C VAL A 112 -12.99 -2.13 -3.68
N TYR A 113 -12.17 -2.17 -2.64
CA TYR A 113 -12.42 -2.96 -1.43
C TYR A 113 -12.35 -2.08 -0.19
N GLU A 114 -13.15 -2.42 0.79
CA GLU A 114 -13.10 -1.88 2.14
C GLU A 114 -13.08 -3.04 3.12
N ASN A 115 -12.24 -2.97 4.15
CA ASN A 115 -12.21 -3.97 5.20
C ASN A 115 -12.81 -3.38 6.49
N ILE A 116 -13.92 -3.97 6.95
CA ILE A 116 -14.63 -3.52 8.13
C ILE A 116 -14.47 -4.54 9.26
N LEU A 117 -13.69 -4.16 10.29
CA LEU A 117 -13.57 -4.96 11.51
C LEU A 117 -14.73 -4.67 12.46
N ARG A 118 -15.63 -5.62 12.65
CA ARG A 118 -16.72 -5.52 13.62
C ARG A 118 -16.40 -6.28 14.89
N VAL A 119 -16.07 -5.55 15.94
CA VAL A 119 -15.73 -6.14 17.25
C VAL A 119 -16.99 -6.36 18.07
N TRP A 120 -17.13 -7.56 18.61
CA TRP A 120 -18.21 -7.93 19.53
C TRP A 120 -17.69 -7.95 20.96
N LYS A 121 -18.54 -7.62 21.91
CA LYS A 121 -18.25 -7.76 23.33
C LYS A 121 -19.19 -8.79 23.96
N TYR A 122 -18.62 -9.65 24.79
CA TYR A 122 -19.37 -10.56 25.64
C TYR A 122 -19.67 -9.87 26.98
N GLU A 123 -20.92 -9.82 27.37
CA GLU A 123 -21.37 -9.29 28.65
C GLU A 123 -21.88 -10.45 29.53
N LYS A 124 -21.95 -10.22 30.83
CA LYS A 124 -22.50 -11.21 31.77
C LYS A 124 -23.92 -11.62 31.35
N LYS A 125 -24.31 -12.86 31.63
CA LYS A 125 -25.59 -13.47 31.27
C LYS A 125 -25.79 -13.77 29.79
N ASP A 126 -24.73 -14.25 29.13
CA ASP A 126 -24.75 -14.76 27.74
C ASP A 126 -25.19 -13.73 26.70
N VAL A 127 -24.97 -12.44 26.97
CA VAL A 127 -25.23 -11.38 26.02
C VAL A 127 -23.96 -11.11 25.19
N LEU A 128 -24.02 -11.46 23.91
CA LEU A 128 -23.00 -11.15 22.93
C LEU A 128 -23.56 -10.10 21.96
N ARG A 129 -22.91 -8.92 21.90
CA ARG A 129 -23.34 -7.82 21.03
C ARG A 129 -22.19 -7.01 20.47
N PRO A 130 -22.36 -6.31 19.33
CA PRO A 130 -21.34 -5.42 18.80
C PRO A 130 -21.00 -4.32 19.82
N LYS A 131 -19.74 -3.88 19.83
CA LYS A 131 -19.34 -2.66 20.54
C LYS A 131 -20.08 -1.46 19.95
N ASN A 132 -20.61 -0.58 20.80
CA ASN A 132 -21.35 0.61 20.37
C ASN A 132 -20.47 1.66 19.72
N LYS A 133 -19.18 1.76 20.13
CA LYS A 133 -18.18 2.66 19.57
C LYS A 133 -17.00 1.84 19.09
N GLN A 134 -16.69 1.94 17.82
CA GLN A 134 -15.54 1.29 17.20
C GLN A 134 -15.14 2.04 15.92
N LEU A 135 -13.86 1.97 15.56
CA LEU A 135 -13.41 2.41 14.26
C LEU A 135 -13.81 1.34 13.23
N VAL A 136 -14.65 1.70 12.27
CA VAL A 136 -15.17 0.74 11.27
C VAL A 136 -14.61 0.99 9.88
N HIS A 137 -14.17 2.22 9.59
CA HIS A 137 -13.53 2.58 8.33
C HIS A 137 -12.10 3.08 8.60
N THR A 138 -11.16 2.61 7.81
CA THR A 138 -9.78 3.08 7.79
C THR A 138 -9.41 3.59 6.41
N GLU A 139 -9.51 2.74 5.40
CA GLU A 139 -9.08 3.01 4.03
C GLU A 139 -9.85 2.16 3.03
N PHE A 140 -9.92 2.65 1.80
CA PHE A 140 -10.28 1.86 0.63
C PHE A 140 -9.01 1.31 -0.03
N LEU A 141 -9.11 0.09 -0.54
CA LEU A 141 -8.10 -0.55 -1.38
C LEU A 141 -8.60 -0.53 -2.82
N VAL A 142 -7.90 0.15 -3.71
CA VAL A 142 -8.16 0.11 -5.14
C VAL A 142 -7.15 -0.81 -5.79
N LEU A 143 -7.62 -1.90 -6.39
CA LEU A 143 -6.79 -2.89 -7.09
C LEU A 143 -6.97 -2.74 -8.58
N MET A 144 -5.87 -2.54 -9.28
CA MET A 144 -5.79 -2.38 -10.72
C MET A 144 -4.76 -3.34 -11.32
N ARG A 145 -4.88 -3.65 -12.61
CA ARG A 145 -3.98 -4.53 -13.34
C ARG A 145 -3.52 -3.91 -14.64
N LYS A 146 -2.24 -4.03 -14.94
CA LYS A 146 -1.67 -3.72 -16.26
C LYS A 146 -1.95 -4.89 -17.20
N LEU A 147 -2.65 -4.64 -18.32
CA LEU A 147 -2.93 -5.62 -19.37
C LEU A 147 -1.99 -5.44 -20.55
#